data_288967884ac4870eac03445e0d363710
#
_entry.id   288967884ac4870eac03445e0d363710
#
_cell.length_a   1.000
_cell.length_b   1.000
_cell.length_c   1.000
_cell.angle_alpha   90.00
_cell.angle_beta   90.00
_cell.angle_gamma   90.00
#
_symmetry.space_group_name_H-M   'P 1'
#
loop_
_entity.id
_entity.type
_entity.pdbx_description
1 polymer ?
#
loop_
_entity_poly.entity_id
_entity_poly.type
_entity_poly.pdbx_seq_one_letter_code
_entity_poly.pdbx_strand_id
1 'polypeptide(L)'
;MPYRLRSVKKKGNAISSIVLEKSDNTKERVKISAKVFVDCSYEGDLMAKSGVSYTVGRESNAQYNEIYDGVQMLDKHQFPDGVDPYKVKGDPKSGLLYGILKGDMGKSGEADRCVQAYNYRITLTNDPSNQLPITKPENYDPTRYELLLRWKEVEPWTSVHDCFGWSFMPNNKTDINNRGAFSTDMIGENWDYPEANYKKRDKIRKAHLDYTLGLLYFVGHDERIPDSIRKRMLAWGLPKDEYQETAHFTPQMYIRESRRMIGRYVMTEHNCQGRTDVDDYVGWAAYTMDSHNCGRYVVNGMVKNEGDVQIRCPKPYNVSYRSITPIEEEASNLLVPVCLSASHIAYGSIRMEPVFMVLGESAAIAACLAIDNFQNCVQRVSSSDVMRKFNEIP
;
A
#
# COMPACT_ATOMS: atom_id res chain seq x y z
N MET A 1 16.83 -0.10 4.57
CA MET A 1 17.14 0.61 5.85
C MET A 1 18.24 -0.15 6.58
N PRO A 2 19.19 0.54 7.21
CA PRO A 2 20.27 -0.12 7.94
C PRO A 2 19.80 -0.82 9.23
N TYR A 3 18.73 -0.33 9.85
CA TYR A 3 18.16 -0.89 11.09
C TYR A 3 16.68 -1.22 10.97
N ARG A 4 16.22 -2.22 11.76
CA ARG A 4 14.81 -2.63 11.87
C ARG A 4 14.45 -2.92 13.32
N LEU A 5 13.18 -2.82 13.67
CA LEU A 5 12.69 -3.01 15.03
C LEU A 5 12.75 -4.48 15.45
N ARG A 6 13.56 -4.79 16.48
CA ARG A 6 13.65 -6.12 17.06
C ARG A 6 12.60 -6.36 18.16
N SER A 7 12.58 -5.49 19.18
CA SER A 7 11.72 -5.66 20.34
C SER A 7 11.36 -4.34 21.01
N VAL A 8 10.28 -4.39 21.78
CA VAL A 8 9.77 -3.28 22.60
C VAL A 8 9.79 -3.70 24.05
N LYS A 9 10.14 -2.80 24.97
CA LYS A 9 9.98 -2.97 26.42
C LYS A 9 9.01 -1.93 26.94
N LYS A 10 8.08 -2.38 27.78
CA LYS A 10 7.10 -1.52 28.45
C LYS A 10 7.32 -1.52 29.96
N LYS A 11 6.86 -0.45 30.62
CA LYS A 11 6.67 -0.34 32.05
C LYS A 11 5.21 0.08 32.29
N GLY A 12 4.38 -0.84 32.77
CA GLY A 12 2.92 -0.67 32.71
C GLY A 12 2.44 -0.57 31.26
N ASN A 13 1.63 0.42 30.96
CA ASN A 13 1.13 0.73 29.61
C ASN A 13 2.06 1.66 28.80
N ALA A 14 3.16 2.15 29.35
CA ALA A 14 4.11 3.02 28.64
C ALA A 14 5.27 2.23 28.03
N ILE A 15 5.66 2.55 26.79
CA ILE A 15 6.88 2.06 26.16
C ILE A 15 8.07 2.73 26.87
N SER A 16 8.98 1.93 27.42
CA SER A 16 10.18 2.41 28.10
C SER A 16 11.42 2.45 27.20
N SER A 17 11.50 1.51 26.26
CA SER A 17 12.57 1.47 25.28
C SER A 17 12.24 0.53 24.12
N ILE A 18 12.89 0.77 22.99
CA ILE A 18 12.92 -0.12 21.82
C ILE A 18 14.35 -0.61 21.57
N VAL A 19 14.47 -1.78 20.97
CA VAL A 19 15.74 -2.31 20.48
C VAL A 19 15.65 -2.44 18.98
N LEU A 20 16.57 -1.81 18.30
CA LEU A 20 16.78 -1.97 16.87
C LEU A 20 17.92 -2.97 16.64
N GLU A 21 17.85 -3.71 15.53
CA GLU A 21 18.94 -4.55 15.04
C GLU A 21 19.31 -4.12 13.63
N LYS A 22 20.59 -4.23 13.28
CA LYS A 22 21.05 -3.93 11.92
C LYS A 22 20.57 -5.00 10.96
N SER A 23 20.09 -4.59 9.78
CA SER A 23 19.41 -5.49 8.84
C SER A 23 20.33 -6.55 8.25
N ASP A 24 21.60 -6.22 8.04
CA ASP A 24 22.65 -7.11 7.53
C ASP A 24 23.46 -7.81 8.63
N ASN A 25 23.37 -7.36 9.88
CA ASN A 25 24.07 -7.94 11.03
C ASN A 25 23.20 -7.88 12.30
N THR A 26 22.36 -8.88 12.52
CA THR A 26 21.41 -8.92 13.66
C THR A 26 22.07 -9.01 15.05
N LYS A 27 23.41 -9.18 15.13
CA LYS A 27 24.15 -9.09 16.39
C LYS A 27 24.41 -7.65 16.82
N GLU A 28 24.48 -6.72 15.86
CA GLU A 28 24.61 -5.29 16.11
C GLU A 28 23.26 -4.71 16.49
N ARG A 29 23.18 -4.13 17.68
CA ARG A 29 21.91 -3.65 18.24
C ARG A 29 22.07 -2.30 18.89
N VAL A 30 21.03 -1.49 18.76
CA VAL A 30 20.91 -0.18 19.40
C VAL A 30 19.66 -0.17 20.27
N LYS A 31 19.80 0.24 21.54
CA LYS A 31 18.66 0.48 22.43
C LYS A 31 18.37 1.98 22.45
N ILE A 32 17.10 2.34 22.24
CA ILE A 32 16.60 3.70 22.28
C ILE A 32 15.55 3.80 23.37
N SER A 33 15.70 4.80 24.25
CA SER A 33 14.71 5.17 25.28
C SER A 33 14.18 6.56 24.97
N ALA A 34 12.88 6.77 25.07
CA ALA A 34 12.23 8.05 24.85
C ALA A 34 11.05 8.23 25.80
N LYS A 35 10.56 9.45 25.94
CA LYS A 35 9.36 9.77 26.71
C LYS A 35 8.08 9.42 25.91
N VAL A 36 8.07 9.75 24.62
CA VAL A 36 6.98 9.45 23.67
C VAL A 36 7.56 8.83 22.41
N PHE A 37 6.83 7.95 21.78
CA PHE A 37 7.16 7.28 20.52
C PHE A 37 6.12 7.62 19.45
N VAL A 38 6.56 7.72 18.18
CA VAL A 38 5.69 7.89 17.04
C VAL A 38 6.01 6.80 16.00
N ASP A 39 5.05 5.96 15.66
CA ASP A 39 5.20 4.92 14.63
C ASP A 39 4.76 5.48 13.28
N CYS A 40 5.71 5.97 12.48
CA CYS A 40 5.49 6.45 11.12
C CYS A 40 5.83 5.38 10.06
N SER A 41 5.92 4.12 10.44
CA SER A 41 6.19 3.04 9.47
C SER A 41 4.91 2.61 8.74
N TYR A 42 5.08 2.14 7.50
CA TYR A 42 3.96 1.59 6.71
C TYR A 42 3.45 0.25 7.24
N GLU A 43 4.26 -0.46 8.04
CA GLU A 43 3.91 -1.78 8.58
C GLU A 43 3.32 -1.74 10.00
N GLY A 44 3.54 -0.66 10.76
CA GLY A 44 3.08 -0.56 12.15
C GLY A 44 3.75 -1.55 13.09
N ASP A 45 5.04 -1.85 12.86
CA ASP A 45 5.74 -2.86 13.67
C ASP A 45 5.94 -2.43 15.13
N LEU A 46 6.12 -1.13 15.39
CA LEU A 46 6.23 -0.61 16.75
C LEU A 46 4.88 -0.71 17.47
N MET A 47 3.80 -0.31 16.80
CA MET A 47 2.44 -0.44 17.28
C MET A 47 2.14 -1.89 17.68
N ALA A 48 2.32 -2.84 16.76
CA ALA A 48 2.03 -4.25 16.99
C ALA A 48 2.89 -4.87 18.11
N LYS A 49 4.21 -4.60 18.12
CA LYS A 49 5.12 -5.12 19.16
C LYS A 49 4.92 -4.44 20.53
N SER A 50 4.21 -3.33 20.59
CA SER A 50 3.79 -2.68 21.84
C SER A 50 2.52 -3.30 22.45
N GLY A 51 1.88 -4.23 21.73
CA GLY A 51 0.64 -4.88 22.18
C GLY A 51 -0.59 -3.99 21.98
N VAL A 52 -0.53 -3.06 21.03
CA VAL A 52 -1.68 -2.26 20.61
C VAL A 52 -2.55 -3.08 19.67
N SER A 53 -3.85 -3.03 19.85
CA SER A 53 -4.84 -3.71 19.01
C SER A 53 -4.85 -3.16 17.59
N TYR A 54 -4.91 -4.06 16.60
CA TYR A 54 -4.95 -3.72 15.19
C TYR A 54 -5.71 -4.79 14.39
N THR A 55 -6.03 -4.46 13.17
CA THR A 55 -6.62 -5.36 12.18
C THR A 55 -5.76 -5.45 10.92
N VAL A 56 -5.96 -6.50 10.12
CA VAL A 56 -5.38 -6.72 8.80
C VAL A 56 -6.44 -7.32 7.88
N GLY A 57 -6.51 -6.84 6.66
CA GLY A 57 -7.53 -7.25 5.71
C GLY A 57 -8.73 -6.32 5.74
N ARG A 58 -9.88 -6.78 5.25
CA ARG A 58 -11.07 -5.96 5.07
C ARG A 58 -12.15 -6.33 6.09
N GLU A 59 -12.79 -5.33 6.66
CA GLU A 59 -13.97 -5.51 7.49
C GLU A 59 -15.17 -5.87 6.61
N SER A 60 -16.21 -6.49 7.20
CA SER A 60 -17.48 -6.61 6.51
C SER A 60 -18.22 -5.27 6.47
N ASN A 61 -19.03 -5.04 5.43
CA ASN A 61 -19.91 -3.88 5.39
C ASN A 61 -20.75 -3.71 6.67
N ALA A 62 -21.14 -4.81 7.28
CA ALA A 62 -21.97 -4.80 8.49
C ALA A 62 -21.22 -4.28 9.74
N GLN A 63 -19.89 -4.37 9.80
CA GLN A 63 -19.12 -4.03 10.99
C GLN A 63 -19.23 -2.55 11.36
N TYR A 64 -19.17 -1.68 10.36
CA TYR A 64 -19.27 -0.22 10.53
C TYR A 64 -20.44 0.38 9.75
N ASN A 65 -21.37 -0.46 9.25
CA ASN A 65 -22.50 -0.06 8.42
C ASN A 65 -22.03 0.69 7.15
N GLU A 66 -20.98 0.19 6.53
CA GLU A 66 -20.38 0.71 5.29
C GLU A 66 -20.98 0.03 4.05
N ILE A 67 -20.70 0.59 2.86
CA ILE A 67 -21.21 0.06 1.59
C ILE A 67 -20.09 -0.54 0.74
N TYR A 68 -18.90 0.06 0.81
CA TYR A 68 -17.79 -0.22 -0.09
C TYR A 68 -16.62 -0.97 0.57
N ASP A 69 -16.80 -1.50 1.78
CA ASP A 69 -15.82 -2.34 2.46
C ASP A 69 -16.02 -3.84 2.11
N GLY A 70 -15.12 -4.69 2.59
CA GLY A 70 -15.14 -6.13 2.32
C GLY A 70 -14.90 -6.47 0.85
N VAL A 71 -15.41 -7.62 0.44
CA VAL A 71 -15.33 -8.10 -0.95
C VAL A 71 -16.13 -7.19 -1.87
N GLN A 72 -15.50 -6.67 -2.93
CA GLN A 72 -16.11 -5.76 -3.91
C GLN A 72 -15.69 -6.13 -5.33
N MET A 73 -16.63 -6.29 -6.24
CA MET A 73 -16.35 -6.50 -7.67
C MET A 73 -16.97 -5.35 -8.47
N LEU A 74 -16.15 -4.34 -8.78
CA LEU A 74 -16.53 -3.15 -9.53
C LEU A 74 -15.79 -3.09 -10.88
N ASP A 75 -16.11 -2.10 -11.71
CA ASP A 75 -15.67 -2.06 -13.11
C ASP A 75 -14.27 -1.44 -13.31
N LYS A 76 -13.66 -0.84 -12.27
CA LYS A 76 -12.33 -0.23 -12.41
C LYS A 76 -11.24 -1.30 -12.46
N HIS A 77 -10.25 -1.09 -13.33
CA HIS A 77 -9.14 -2.02 -13.55
C HIS A 77 -9.61 -3.48 -13.74
N GLN A 78 -10.77 -3.65 -14.37
CA GLN A 78 -11.43 -4.93 -14.57
C GLN A 78 -11.07 -5.53 -15.94
N PHE A 79 -11.03 -6.87 -16.01
CA PHE A 79 -10.96 -7.56 -17.28
C PHE A 79 -12.29 -7.46 -18.04
N PRO A 80 -12.24 -7.23 -19.37
CA PRO A 80 -13.45 -7.39 -20.19
C PRO A 80 -13.94 -8.85 -20.14
N ASP A 81 -15.18 -9.05 -20.53
CA ASP A 81 -15.72 -10.41 -20.67
C ASP A 81 -14.98 -11.19 -21.76
N GLY A 82 -14.89 -12.51 -21.58
CA GLY A 82 -14.28 -13.42 -22.56
C GLY A 82 -12.76 -13.65 -22.39
N VAL A 83 -12.12 -13.06 -21.38
CA VAL A 83 -10.70 -13.36 -21.11
C VAL A 83 -10.59 -14.72 -20.43
N ASP A 84 -10.00 -15.70 -21.13
CA ASP A 84 -9.84 -17.08 -20.68
C ASP A 84 -8.79 -17.22 -19.58
N PRO A 85 -9.11 -17.89 -18.45
CA PRO A 85 -8.22 -18.00 -17.29
C PRO A 85 -7.26 -19.20 -17.32
N TYR A 86 -7.40 -20.12 -18.27
CA TYR A 86 -6.74 -21.41 -18.22
C TYR A 86 -5.44 -21.47 -19.01
N LYS A 87 -4.51 -22.36 -18.63
CA LYS A 87 -3.25 -22.55 -19.34
C LYS A 87 -3.48 -22.99 -20.80
N VAL A 88 -4.40 -23.91 -21.01
CA VAL A 88 -4.93 -24.26 -22.34
C VAL A 88 -6.32 -23.65 -22.45
N LYS A 89 -6.54 -22.79 -23.45
CA LYS A 89 -7.82 -22.10 -23.66
C LYS A 89 -9.00 -23.05 -23.65
N GLY A 90 -10.02 -22.72 -22.85
CA GLY A 90 -11.25 -23.48 -22.73
C GLY A 90 -11.14 -24.80 -21.97
N ASP A 91 -9.94 -25.14 -21.43
CA ASP A 91 -9.74 -26.37 -20.66
C ASP A 91 -9.45 -26.11 -19.18
N PRO A 92 -10.47 -26.16 -18.30
CA PRO A 92 -10.28 -26.00 -16.85
C PRO A 92 -9.32 -27.02 -16.22
N LYS A 93 -9.14 -28.19 -16.84
CA LYS A 93 -8.25 -29.24 -16.32
C LYS A 93 -6.78 -28.90 -16.54
N SER A 94 -6.46 -28.00 -17.44
CA SER A 94 -5.09 -27.55 -17.69
C SER A 94 -4.51 -26.70 -16.55
N GLY A 95 -5.36 -26.21 -15.62
CA GLY A 95 -5.00 -25.34 -14.52
C GLY A 95 -5.03 -23.86 -14.89
N LEU A 96 -4.89 -23.00 -13.89
CA LEU A 96 -5.01 -21.55 -14.03
C LEU A 96 -3.69 -20.91 -14.49
N LEU A 97 -3.80 -19.82 -15.25
CA LEU A 97 -2.70 -18.93 -15.54
C LEU A 97 -2.16 -18.27 -14.25
N TYR A 98 -0.92 -17.84 -14.31
CA TYR A 98 -0.26 -17.17 -13.17
C TYR A 98 -1.04 -15.92 -12.71
N GLY A 99 -1.12 -15.74 -11.39
CA GLY A 99 -1.79 -14.59 -10.76
C GLY A 99 -3.32 -14.74 -10.67
N ILE A 100 -3.88 -15.90 -11.03
CA ILE A 100 -5.29 -16.22 -10.80
C ILE A 100 -5.38 -17.14 -9.59
N LEU A 101 -6.19 -16.75 -8.61
CA LEU A 101 -6.37 -17.45 -7.35
C LEU A 101 -7.35 -18.63 -7.51
N LYS A 102 -7.14 -19.66 -6.70
CA LYS A 102 -8.05 -20.80 -6.61
C LYS A 102 -9.19 -20.47 -5.65
N GLY A 103 -10.38 -21.02 -5.96
CA GLY A 103 -11.59 -20.85 -5.14
C GLY A 103 -12.40 -19.63 -5.56
N ASP A 104 -13.36 -19.27 -4.72
CA ASP A 104 -14.29 -18.18 -4.94
C ASP A 104 -13.81 -16.91 -4.22
N MET A 105 -14.21 -15.76 -4.74
CA MET A 105 -13.87 -14.45 -4.15
C MET A 105 -14.63 -14.17 -2.85
N GLY A 106 -15.66 -14.92 -2.49
CA GLY A 106 -16.60 -14.61 -1.40
C GLY A 106 -17.81 -13.79 -1.88
N LYS A 107 -18.67 -13.41 -0.95
CA LYS A 107 -19.86 -12.59 -1.26
C LYS A 107 -19.57 -11.12 -1.06
N SER A 108 -20.21 -10.27 -1.86
CA SER A 108 -20.07 -8.82 -1.73
C SER A 108 -20.32 -8.35 -0.31
N GLY A 109 -19.40 -7.52 0.22
CA GLY A 109 -19.43 -6.96 1.57
C GLY A 109 -19.03 -7.94 2.69
N GLU A 110 -18.56 -9.14 2.41
CA GLU A 110 -17.99 -10.04 3.42
C GLU A 110 -16.57 -9.62 3.80
N ALA A 111 -16.22 -9.81 5.07
CA ALA A 111 -14.87 -9.57 5.58
C ALA A 111 -13.89 -10.65 5.09
N ASP A 112 -12.64 -10.28 4.93
CA ASP A 112 -11.56 -11.22 4.68
C ASP A 112 -10.20 -10.71 5.22
N ARG A 113 -9.12 -11.45 4.95
CA ARG A 113 -7.76 -11.05 5.32
C ARG A 113 -6.94 -10.52 4.14
N CYS A 114 -7.57 -10.27 3.02
CA CYS A 114 -6.91 -9.76 1.83
C CYS A 114 -6.55 -8.29 2.02
N VAL A 115 -5.38 -7.90 1.56
CA VAL A 115 -4.97 -6.50 1.48
C VAL A 115 -4.78 -6.13 0.01
N GLN A 116 -5.04 -4.88 -0.31
CA GLN A 116 -4.89 -4.37 -1.66
C GLN A 116 -3.48 -4.58 -2.20
N ALA A 117 -3.36 -4.83 -3.50
CA ALA A 117 -2.11 -5.17 -4.14
C ALA A 117 -1.03 -4.10 -3.93
N TYR A 118 0.23 -4.55 -3.80
CA TYR A 118 1.41 -3.69 -3.79
C TYR A 118 2.07 -3.66 -5.17
N ASN A 119 2.83 -2.60 -5.41
CA ASN A 119 3.70 -2.48 -6.57
C ASN A 119 4.97 -1.69 -6.22
N TYR A 120 5.72 -1.33 -7.25
CA TYR A 120 6.74 -0.29 -7.17
C TYR A 120 6.29 0.93 -7.99
N ARG A 121 6.51 2.13 -7.48
CA ARG A 121 6.42 3.36 -8.26
C ARG A 121 7.71 3.49 -9.05
N ILE A 122 7.63 3.42 -10.39
CA ILE A 122 8.79 3.17 -11.22
C ILE A 122 9.26 4.48 -11.87
N THR A 123 10.52 4.83 -11.61
CA THR A 123 11.18 5.92 -12.31
C THR A 123 11.94 5.36 -13.50
N LEU A 124 11.57 5.79 -14.70
CA LEU A 124 12.32 5.56 -15.93
C LEU A 124 12.73 6.89 -16.54
N THR A 125 13.70 6.86 -17.46
CA THR A 125 14.10 8.02 -18.27
C THR A 125 14.19 7.64 -19.76
N ASN A 126 13.93 8.61 -20.63
CA ASN A 126 14.17 8.50 -22.07
C ASN A 126 15.32 9.40 -22.56
N ASP A 127 16.10 9.94 -21.63
CA ASP A 127 17.34 10.65 -21.95
C ASP A 127 18.45 9.64 -22.26
N PRO A 128 18.95 9.53 -23.50
CA PRO A 128 19.97 8.56 -23.88
C PRO A 128 21.28 8.70 -23.08
N SER A 129 21.61 9.89 -22.58
CA SER A 129 22.82 10.14 -21.79
C SER A 129 22.69 9.58 -20.39
N ASN A 130 21.48 9.53 -19.84
CA ASN A 130 21.13 9.09 -18.49
C ASN A 130 20.50 7.70 -18.43
N GLN A 131 20.24 7.05 -19.56
CA GLN A 131 19.48 5.81 -19.64
C GLN A 131 20.37 4.56 -19.49
N LEU A 132 19.91 3.60 -18.68
CA LEU A 132 20.37 2.22 -18.65
C LEU A 132 19.27 1.31 -19.20
N PRO A 133 19.58 0.36 -20.10
CA PRO A 133 18.58 -0.56 -20.62
C PRO A 133 18.01 -1.45 -19.53
N ILE A 134 16.71 -1.77 -19.63
CA ILE A 134 16.08 -2.77 -18.77
C ILE A 134 16.54 -4.15 -19.25
N THR A 135 17.36 -4.81 -18.45
CA THR A 135 17.90 -6.13 -18.78
C THR A 135 16.97 -7.24 -18.29
N LYS A 136 17.13 -8.43 -18.88
CA LYS A 136 16.37 -9.63 -18.47
C LYS A 136 16.70 -9.98 -17.02
N PRO A 137 15.71 -10.00 -16.09
CA PRO A 137 15.94 -10.40 -14.71
C PRO A 137 16.40 -11.87 -14.60
N GLU A 138 17.20 -12.18 -13.58
CA GLU A 138 17.70 -13.54 -13.34
C GLU A 138 16.57 -14.58 -13.23
N ASN A 139 15.49 -14.23 -12.53
CA ASN A 139 14.33 -15.11 -12.31
C ASN A 139 13.18 -14.82 -13.29
N TYR A 140 13.51 -14.37 -14.52
CA TYR A 140 12.52 -14.07 -15.52
C TYR A 140 11.78 -15.33 -16.00
N ASP A 141 10.46 -15.28 -15.91
CA ASP A 141 9.56 -16.31 -16.41
C ASP A 141 8.43 -15.65 -17.23
N PRO A 142 8.44 -15.78 -18.56
CA PRO A 142 7.44 -15.17 -19.43
C PRO A 142 6.02 -15.68 -19.17
N THR A 143 5.85 -16.87 -18.61
CA THR A 143 4.54 -17.46 -18.32
C THR A 143 3.76 -16.64 -17.28
N ARG A 144 4.46 -15.84 -16.46
CA ARG A 144 3.83 -14.91 -15.51
C ARG A 144 2.98 -13.82 -16.18
N TYR A 145 3.25 -13.52 -17.46
CA TYR A 145 2.61 -12.44 -18.21
C TYR A 145 1.65 -12.97 -19.30
N GLU A 146 1.40 -14.28 -19.31
CA GLU A 146 0.49 -14.89 -20.30
C GLU A 146 -0.92 -14.30 -20.21
N LEU A 147 -1.39 -14.00 -19.00
CA LEU A 147 -2.70 -13.37 -18.80
C LEU A 147 -2.79 -11.96 -19.43
N LEU A 148 -1.69 -11.20 -19.51
CA LEU A 148 -1.65 -9.93 -20.25
C LEU A 148 -1.93 -10.16 -21.73
N LEU A 149 -1.34 -11.18 -22.33
CA LEU A 149 -1.60 -11.52 -23.74
C LEU A 149 -3.04 -11.96 -23.94
N ARG A 150 -3.60 -12.79 -23.03
CA ARG A 150 -5.01 -13.20 -23.07
C ARG A 150 -5.98 -12.03 -23.01
N TRP A 151 -5.67 -11.04 -22.17
CA TRP A 151 -6.41 -9.79 -22.14
C TRP A 151 -6.34 -9.08 -23.48
N LYS A 152 -5.13 -8.94 -24.05
CA LYS A 152 -4.90 -8.18 -25.28
C LYS A 152 -5.37 -8.89 -26.56
N GLU A 153 -5.74 -10.14 -26.48
CA GLU A 153 -6.50 -10.83 -27.55
C GLU A 153 -7.96 -10.40 -27.61
N VAL A 154 -8.57 -10.11 -26.45
CA VAL A 154 -9.97 -9.65 -26.35
C VAL A 154 -10.07 -8.15 -26.54
N GLU A 155 -9.16 -7.41 -25.95
CA GLU A 155 -9.06 -5.95 -26.03
C GLU A 155 -7.67 -5.58 -26.57
N PRO A 156 -7.50 -5.39 -27.91
CA PRO A 156 -6.21 -5.14 -28.53
C PRO A 156 -5.46 -3.96 -27.93
N TRP A 157 -4.13 -3.99 -28.03
CA TRP A 157 -3.27 -2.91 -27.57
C TRP A 157 -3.62 -1.58 -28.23
N THR A 158 -3.78 -0.54 -27.42
CA THR A 158 -3.88 0.85 -27.90
C THR A 158 -2.57 1.62 -27.67
N SER A 159 -1.90 1.36 -26.56
CA SER A 159 -0.61 1.94 -26.22
C SER A 159 0.08 1.17 -25.10
N VAL A 160 1.34 1.50 -24.80
CA VAL A 160 2.07 1.02 -23.62
C VAL A 160 1.37 1.43 -22.31
N HIS A 161 0.53 2.46 -22.36
CA HIS A 161 -0.24 2.93 -21.20
C HIS A 161 -1.38 2.00 -20.80
N ASP A 162 -1.69 0.96 -21.57
CA ASP A 162 -2.77 0.03 -21.24
C ASP A 162 -2.49 -0.72 -19.91
N CYS A 163 -1.22 -1.02 -19.62
CA CYS A 163 -0.81 -1.72 -18.38
C CYS A 163 0.10 -0.89 -17.47
N PHE A 164 0.43 0.35 -17.85
CA PHE A 164 1.28 1.24 -17.07
C PHE A 164 0.65 2.63 -16.95
N GLY A 165 0.44 3.10 -15.75
CA GLY A 165 0.01 4.48 -15.48
C GLY A 165 1.19 5.44 -15.50
N TRP A 166 1.48 6.04 -16.66
CA TRP A 166 2.60 6.96 -16.84
C TRP A 166 2.25 8.36 -16.35
N SER A 167 3.06 8.89 -15.44
CA SER A 167 3.11 10.31 -15.11
C SER A 167 4.47 10.85 -15.48
N PHE A 168 4.48 11.89 -16.31
CA PHE A 168 5.74 12.51 -16.75
C PHE A 168 6.22 13.49 -15.68
N MET A 169 7.51 13.37 -15.34
CA MET A 169 8.19 14.14 -14.33
C MET A 169 9.25 15.04 -14.99
N PRO A 170 9.72 16.10 -14.31
CA PRO A 170 10.86 16.88 -14.78
C PRO A 170 12.08 16.01 -15.12
N ASN A 171 13.00 16.55 -15.92
CA ASN A 171 14.26 15.93 -16.34
C ASN A 171 14.07 14.62 -17.15
N ASN A 172 13.05 14.56 -17.99
CA ASN A 172 12.73 13.40 -18.83
C ASN A 172 12.53 12.11 -18.05
N LYS A 173 12.00 12.21 -16.83
CA LYS A 173 11.71 11.06 -15.95
C LYS A 173 10.22 10.75 -15.89
N THR A 174 9.91 9.62 -15.27
CA THR A 174 8.53 9.18 -15.05
C THR A 174 8.30 8.81 -13.60
N ASP A 175 7.02 8.81 -13.20
CA ASP A 175 6.48 8.06 -12.09
C ASP A 175 5.41 7.12 -12.66
N ILE A 176 5.73 5.82 -12.72
CA ILE A 176 4.83 4.82 -13.30
C ILE A 176 4.13 4.07 -12.17
N ASN A 177 2.80 4.04 -12.23
CA ASN A 177 1.92 3.28 -11.37
C ASN A 177 1.20 2.17 -12.16
N ASN A 178 0.31 1.42 -11.50
CA ASN A 178 -0.57 0.45 -12.16
C ASN A 178 -1.59 1.13 -13.07
N ARG A 179 -2.05 0.39 -14.07
CA ARG A 179 -3.20 0.76 -14.92
C ARG A 179 -3.77 -0.49 -15.59
N GLY A 180 -5.10 -0.52 -15.75
CA GLY A 180 -5.80 -1.59 -16.45
C GLY A 180 -5.90 -2.89 -15.64
N ALA A 181 -6.43 -3.91 -16.27
CA ALA A 181 -6.76 -5.18 -15.63
C ALA A 181 -5.52 -6.02 -15.25
N PHE A 182 -4.43 -5.88 -16.01
CA PHE A 182 -3.12 -6.49 -15.74
C PHE A 182 -2.05 -5.40 -15.77
N SER A 183 -1.29 -5.25 -14.72
CA SER A 183 -0.38 -4.12 -14.55
C SER A 183 0.81 -4.43 -13.64
N THR A 184 1.43 -3.39 -13.08
CA THR A 184 2.49 -3.49 -12.07
C THR A 184 2.00 -3.98 -10.70
N ASP A 185 0.70 -3.98 -10.44
CA ASP A 185 0.11 -4.55 -9.24
C ASP A 185 0.21 -6.09 -9.26
N MET A 186 0.94 -6.66 -8.30
CA MET A 186 1.09 -8.11 -8.14
C MET A 186 -0.01 -8.65 -7.23
N ILE A 187 -1.23 -8.74 -7.79
CA ILE A 187 -2.48 -9.02 -7.07
C ILE A 187 -2.41 -10.37 -6.36
N GLY A 188 -2.78 -10.41 -5.05
CA GLY A 188 -2.85 -11.61 -4.23
C GLY A 188 -1.52 -12.08 -3.64
N GLU A 189 -0.37 -11.52 -4.04
CA GLU A 189 0.95 -12.01 -3.64
C GLU A 189 1.52 -11.33 -2.38
N ASN A 190 0.78 -10.39 -1.79
CA ASN A 190 1.22 -9.62 -0.63
C ASN A 190 0.35 -9.79 0.63
N TRP A 191 -0.66 -10.66 0.62
CA TRP A 191 -1.57 -10.82 1.75
C TRP A 191 -0.87 -11.20 3.06
N ASP A 192 0.19 -11.97 2.98
CA ASP A 192 1.00 -12.36 4.13
C ASP A 192 1.95 -11.26 4.64
N TYR A 193 2.19 -10.20 3.85
CA TYR A 193 3.23 -9.20 4.14
C TYR A 193 3.04 -8.50 5.50
N PRO A 194 1.83 -8.03 5.87
CA PRO A 194 1.61 -7.33 7.13
C PRO A 194 2.08 -8.11 8.36
N GLU A 195 1.79 -9.41 8.42
CA GLU A 195 2.08 -10.28 9.56
C GLU A 195 3.40 -11.06 9.41
N ALA A 196 4.09 -10.90 8.29
CA ALA A 196 5.32 -11.62 8.01
C ALA A 196 6.49 -11.11 8.86
N ASN A 197 7.39 -12.03 9.21
CA ASN A 197 8.70 -11.67 9.71
C ASN A 197 9.56 -11.04 8.58
N TYR A 198 10.65 -10.36 8.94
CA TYR A 198 11.49 -9.65 7.99
C TYR A 198 12.02 -10.54 6.85
N LYS A 199 12.40 -11.80 7.12
CA LYS A 199 12.85 -12.73 6.08
C LYS A 199 11.76 -13.04 5.06
N LYS A 200 10.49 -13.19 5.49
CA LYS A 200 9.37 -13.41 4.57
C LYS A 200 9.02 -12.13 3.82
N ARG A 201 9.05 -10.97 4.47
CA ARG A 201 8.87 -9.66 3.80
C ARG A 201 9.92 -9.42 2.73
N ASP A 202 11.20 -9.77 2.99
CA ASP A 202 12.27 -9.66 2.01
C ASP A 202 12.02 -10.53 0.77
N LYS A 203 11.50 -11.76 0.96
CA LYS A 203 11.11 -12.65 -0.14
C LYS A 203 9.95 -12.05 -0.96
N ILE A 204 8.93 -11.49 -0.29
CA ILE A 204 7.78 -10.85 -0.96
C ILE A 204 8.27 -9.63 -1.76
N ARG A 205 9.10 -8.76 -1.17
CA ARG A 205 9.70 -7.61 -1.87
C ARG A 205 10.48 -8.02 -3.10
N LYS A 206 11.33 -9.07 -2.97
CA LYS A 206 12.09 -9.59 -4.11
C LYS A 206 11.17 -10.15 -5.21
N ALA A 207 10.12 -10.86 -4.84
CA ALA A 207 9.14 -11.39 -5.81
C ALA A 207 8.44 -10.26 -6.59
N HIS A 208 8.05 -9.18 -5.91
CA HIS A 208 7.47 -8.00 -6.55
C HIS A 208 8.47 -7.26 -7.44
N LEU A 209 9.74 -7.18 -7.03
CA LEU A 209 10.82 -6.60 -7.84
C LEU A 209 11.02 -7.43 -9.12
N ASP A 210 11.18 -8.74 -8.99
CA ASP A 210 11.39 -9.66 -10.11
C ASP A 210 10.18 -9.63 -11.08
N TYR A 211 8.95 -9.55 -10.55
CA TYR A 211 7.73 -9.42 -11.33
C TYR A 211 7.71 -8.09 -12.10
N THR A 212 8.01 -6.97 -11.43
CA THR A 212 7.95 -5.64 -12.05
C THR A 212 9.00 -5.46 -13.15
N LEU A 213 10.26 -5.80 -12.86
CA LEU A 213 11.34 -5.76 -13.86
C LEU A 213 11.07 -6.72 -15.01
N GLY A 214 10.54 -7.90 -14.72
CA GLY A 214 10.15 -8.90 -15.72
C GLY A 214 9.00 -8.41 -16.62
N LEU A 215 8.01 -7.68 -16.07
CA LEU A 215 6.92 -7.10 -16.86
C LEU A 215 7.45 -6.02 -17.83
N LEU A 216 8.31 -5.13 -17.33
CA LEU A 216 8.95 -4.12 -18.19
C LEU A 216 9.75 -4.78 -19.31
N TYR A 217 10.54 -5.81 -18.99
CA TYR A 217 11.31 -6.58 -19.96
C TYR A 217 10.38 -7.30 -20.95
N PHE A 218 9.34 -7.97 -20.48
CA PHE A 218 8.37 -8.70 -21.31
C PHE A 218 7.71 -7.79 -22.34
N VAL A 219 7.20 -6.64 -21.92
CA VAL A 219 6.53 -5.69 -22.84
C VAL A 219 7.48 -5.12 -23.87
N GLY A 220 8.77 -5.00 -23.56
CA GLY A 220 9.78 -4.53 -24.51
C GLY A 220 10.32 -5.60 -25.46
N HIS A 221 10.24 -6.91 -25.14
CA HIS A 221 11.01 -7.95 -25.85
C HIS A 221 10.20 -9.13 -26.36
N ASP A 222 9.01 -9.42 -25.81
CA ASP A 222 8.23 -10.59 -26.25
C ASP A 222 7.64 -10.33 -27.65
N GLU A 223 7.93 -11.24 -28.59
CA GLU A 223 7.53 -11.08 -30.01
C GLU A 223 6.03 -11.09 -30.23
N ARG A 224 5.25 -11.60 -29.30
CA ARG A 224 3.77 -11.58 -29.32
C ARG A 224 3.18 -10.19 -29.00
N ILE A 225 4.00 -9.29 -28.47
CA ILE A 225 3.63 -7.88 -28.25
C ILE A 225 3.85 -7.11 -29.57
N PRO A 226 2.90 -6.26 -30.01
CA PRO A 226 3.06 -5.46 -31.23
C PRO A 226 4.36 -4.65 -31.24
N ASP A 227 5.04 -4.60 -32.39
CA ASP A 227 6.33 -3.93 -32.54
C ASP A 227 6.31 -2.46 -32.12
N SER A 228 5.21 -1.74 -32.38
CA SER A 228 5.03 -0.35 -31.94
C SER A 228 5.04 -0.19 -30.41
N ILE A 229 4.46 -1.15 -29.69
CA ILE A 229 4.43 -1.16 -28.21
C ILE A 229 5.83 -1.48 -27.69
N ARG A 230 6.48 -2.51 -28.23
CA ARG A 230 7.85 -2.90 -27.84
C ARG A 230 8.83 -1.73 -28.04
N LYS A 231 8.83 -1.10 -29.19
CA LYS A 231 9.67 0.08 -29.48
C LYS A 231 9.41 1.23 -28.51
N ARG A 232 8.14 1.48 -28.17
CA ARG A 232 7.78 2.51 -27.20
C ARG A 232 8.31 2.19 -25.81
N MET A 233 8.24 0.92 -25.37
CA MET A 233 8.80 0.50 -24.08
C MET A 233 10.34 0.60 -24.07
N LEU A 234 10.99 0.14 -25.12
CA LEU A 234 12.46 0.17 -25.26
C LEU A 234 13.07 1.56 -25.38
N ALA A 235 12.25 2.59 -25.65
CA ALA A 235 12.69 3.98 -25.62
C ALA A 235 12.94 4.49 -24.18
N TRP A 236 12.57 3.72 -23.15
CA TRP A 236 12.72 4.05 -21.75
C TRP A 236 13.67 3.07 -21.03
N GLY A 237 14.39 3.55 -20.04
CA GLY A 237 15.29 2.73 -19.23
C GLY A 237 15.45 3.29 -17.83
N LEU A 238 16.25 2.62 -17.01
CA LEU A 238 16.53 3.04 -15.63
C LEU A 238 17.44 4.27 -15.64
N PRO A 239 17.22 5.27 -14.75
CA PRO A 239 18.04 6.48 -14.70
C PRO A 239 19.36 6.22 -13.98
N LYS A 240 20.51 6.57 -14.61
CA LYS A 240 21.86 6.42 -14.01
C LYS A 240 22.05 7.27 -12.76
N ASP A 241 21.39 8.41 -12.69
CA ASP A 241 21.52 9.40 -11.63
C ASP A 241 20.63 9.11 -10.40
N GLU A 242 19.77 8.10 -10.46
CA GLU A 242 18.87 7.73 -9.35
C GLU A 242 19.16 6.34 -8.81
N TYR A 243 18.89 6.14 -7.51
CA TYR A 243 18.87 4.82 -6.84
C TYR A 243 20.12 3.97 -7.05
N GLN A 244 21.30 4.57 -7.02
CA GLN A 244 22.57 3.89 -7.30
C GLN A 244 22.82 2.69 -6.38
N GLU A 245 22.40 2.77 -5.11
CA GLU A 245 22.56 1.70 -4.11
C GLU A 245 21.61 0.49 -4.37
N THR A 246 20.62 0.66 -5.24
CA THR A 246 19.60 -0.38 -5.56
C THR A 246 19.56 -0.69 -7.05
N ALA A 247 20.72 -0.66 -7.71
CA ALA A 247 20.87 -0.94 -9.13
C ALA A 247 19.96 -0.07 -10.01
N HIS A 248 19.83 1.22 -9.65
CA HIS A 248 19.05 2.22 -10.34
C HIS A 248 17.54 1.99 -10.38
N PHE A 249 17.04 1.11 -9.50
CA PHE A 249 15.60 0.88 -9.35
C PHE A 249 15.11 1.39 -7.99
N THR A 250 13.87 1.90 -7.94
CA THR A 250 13.26 2.42 -6.70
C THR A 250 13.39 1.42 -5.54
N PRO A 251 13.94 1.80 -4.39
CA PRO A 251 14.16 0.89 -3.27
C PRO A 251 12.90 0.55 -2.49
N GLN A 252 11.87 1.40 -2.57
CA GLN A 252 10.66 1.30 -1.77
C GLN A 252 9.55 0.62 -2.54
N MET A 253 9.14 -0.57 -2.08
CA MET A 253 7.87 -1.16 -2.48
C MET A 253 6.73 -0.29 -1.93
N TYR A 254 5.75 0.04 -2.75
CA TYR A 254 4.60 0.83 -2.38
C TYR A 254 3.59 -0.01 -1.60
N ILE A 255 3.71 0.05 -0.27
CA ILE A 255 2.84 -0.64 0.67
C ILE A 255 1.62 0.25 0.90
N ARG A 256 0.55 -0.02 0.17
CA ARG A 256 -0.67 0.78 0.21
C ARG A 256 -1.42 0.64 1.53
N GLU A 257 -1.35 -0.55 2.12
CA GLU A 257 -2.05 -0.90 3.35
C GLU A 257 -1.32 -2.05 4.02
N SER A 258 -1.26 -2.04 5.35
CA SER A 258 -0.72 -3.12 6.15
C SER A 258 -1.62 -3.33 7.37
N ARG A 259 -1.08 -3.21 8.59
CA ARG A 259 -1.89 -3.16 9.81
C ARG A 259 -2.60 -1.81 9.92
N ARG A 260 -3.82 -1.82 10.43
CA ARG A 260 -4.56 -0.62 10.80
C ARG A 260 -4.91 -0.72 12.28
N MET A 261 -4.55 0.31 13.04
CA MET A 261 -4.81 0.35 14.49
C MET A 261 -6.31 0.23 14.79
N ILE A 262 -6.66 -0.42 15.88
CA ILE A 262 -7.98 -0.28 16.52
C ILE A 262 -7.79 0.67 17.70
N GLY A 263 -7.93 1.96 17.40
CA GLY A 263 -7.68 3.04 18.35
C GLY A 263 -8.94 3.51 19.07
N ARG A 264 -8.85 4.72 19.62
CA ARG A 264 -9.96 5.33 20.37
C ARG A 264 -11.14 5.78 19.49
N TYR A 265 -10.91 5.91 18.18
CA TYR A 265 -11.91 6.18 17.16
C TYR A 265 -11.48 5.51 15.85
N VAL A 266 -12.38 4.84 15.16
CA VAL A 266 -12.15 4.27 13.83
C VAL A 266 -12.73 5.22 12.79
N MET A 267 -11.89 5.77 11.92
CA MET A 267 -12.36 6.50 10.74
C MET A 267 -13.04 5.54 9.78
N THR A 268 -14.19 5.90 9.26
CA THR A 268 -15.02 5.05 8.41
C THR A 268 -15.42 5.74 7.09
N GLU A 269 -16.03 5.00 6.17
CA GLU A 269 -16.66 5.54 4.97
C GLU A 269 -17.54 6.75 5.27
N HIS A 270 -18.25 6.74 6.42
CA HIS A 270 -19.15 7.82 6.78
C HIS A 270 -18.43 9.16 6.98
N ASN A 271 -17.20 9.14 7.51
CA ASN A 271 -16.36 10.33 7.60
C ASN A 271 -15.93 10.82 6.20
N CYS A 272 -15.45 9.90 5.36
CA CYS A 272 -15.02 10.19 4.00
C CYS A 272 -16.15 10.78 3.13
N GLN A 273 -17.37 10.31 3.35
CA GLN A 273 -18.56 10.77 2.63
C GLN A 273 -19.23 11.99 3.28
N GLY A 274 -18.68 12.52 4.38
CA GLY A 274 -19.21 13.69 5.09
C GLY A 274 -20.57 13.45 5.75
N ARG A 275 -20.92 12.19 6.03
CA ARG A 275 -22.14 11.80 6.78
C ARG A 275 -21.92 11.91 8.29
N THR A 276 -20.68 11.76 8.74
CA THR A 276 -20.26 11.90 10.13
C THR A 276 -19.01 12.76 10.17
N ASP A 277 -19.03 13.80 11.01
CA ASP A 277 -17.88 14.66 11.26
C ASP A 277 -17.25 14.32 12.63
N VAL A 278 -16.03 14.82 12.86
CA VAL A 278 -15.31 14.69 14.12
C VAL A 278 -14.95 16.08 14.66
N ASP A 279 -15.10 16.25 15.97
CA ASP A 279 -14.83 17.50 16.69
C ASP A 279 -13.37 17.63 17.17
N ASP A 280 -12.63 16.52 17.18
CA ASP A 280 -11.25 16.41 17.65
C ASP A 280 -10.23 16.28 16.50
N TYR A 281 -10.42 17.01 15.42
CA TYR A 281 -9.57 16.87 14.25
C TYR A 281 -8.14 17.37 14.47
N VAL A 282 -7.19 16.73 13.75
CA VAL A 282 -5.77 17.07 13.72
C VAL A 282 -5.19 17.04 12.30
N GLY A 283 -6.03 16.99 11.30
CA GLY A 283 -5.68 16.99 9.90
C GLY A 283 -6.91 16.84 9.02
N TRP A 284 -6.66 16.89 7.71
CA TRP A 284 -7.71 16.79 6.69
C TRP A 284 -7.30 15.78 5.62
N ALA A 285 -8.29 15.11 5.04
CA ALA A 285 -8.15 14.29 3.86
C ALA A 285 -9.25 14.63 2.85
N ALA A 286 -9.01 14.35 1.57
CA ALA A 286 -9.94 14.68 0.49
C ALA A 286 -9.85 13.72 -0.69
N TYR A 287 -8.95 12.74 -0.64
CA TYR A 287 -8.73 11.84 -1.75
C TYR A 287 -9.91 10.86 -1.90
N THR A 288 -10.10 10.36 -3.10
CA THR A 288 -11.02 9.24 -3.40
C THR A 288 -10.75 8.08 -2.43
N MET A 289 -11.79 7.43 -1.93
CA MET A 289 -11.64 6.13 -1.29
C MET A 289 -11.16 5.16 -2.37
N ASP A 290 -9.87 4.83 -2.32
CA ASP A 290 -9.14 4.13 -3.37
C ASP A 290 -8.50 2.86 -2.81
N SER A 291 -9.19 1.73 -3.01
CA SER A 291 -8.66 0.41 -2.78
C SER A 291 -8.25 -0.20 -4.13
N HIS A 292 -7.05 -0.76 -4.20
CA HIS A 292 -6.61 -1.53 -5.35
C HIS A 292 -7.10 -2.98 -5.28
N ASN A 293 -7.08 -3.67 -6.41
CA ASN A 293 -7.48 -5.07 -6.48
C ASN A 293 -6.81 -5.91 -5.38
N CYS A 294 -7.60 -6.70 -4.67
CA CYS A 294 -7.15 -7.62 -3.63
C CYS A 294 -6.97 -9.04 -4.16
N GLY A 295 -7.83 -9.45 -5.09
CA GLY A 295 -7.82 -10.79 -5.65
C GLY A 295 -8.10 -10.80 -7.16
N ARG A 296 -7.86 -11.97 -7.76
CA ARG A 296 -8.18 -12.26 -9.15
C ARG A 296 -8.70 -13.69 -9.24
N TYR A 297 -9.88 -13.87 -9.76
CA TYR A 297 -10.61 -15.14 -9.69
C TYR A 297 -11.23 -15.53 -11.02
N VAL A 298 -11.68 -16.77 -11.11
CA VAL A 298 -12.53 -17.24 -12.21
C VAL A 298 -14.00 -17.03 -11.85
N VAL A 299 -14.69 -16.21 -12.62
CA VAL A 299 -16.13 -15.93 -12.46
C VAL A 299 -16.81 -16.24 -13.79
N ASN A 300 -17.80 -17.14 -13.78
CA ASN A 300 -18.51 -17.58 -14.98
C ASN A 300 -17.58 -18.04 -16.13
N GLY A 301 -16.47 -18.72 -15.79
CA GLY A 301 -15.50 -19.21 -16.77
C GLY A 301 -14.54 -18.15 -17.33
N MET A 302 -14.58 -16.91 -16.85
CA MET A 302 -13.76 -15.80 -17.26
C MET A 302 -12.93 -15.29 -16.10
N VAL A 303 -11.80 -14.61 -16.37
CA VAL A 303 -11.02 -13.97 -15.32
C VAL A 303 -11.64 -12.63 -14.92
N LYS A 304 -11.71 -12.38 -13.60
CA LYS A 304 -12.15 -11.10 -13.03
C LYS A 304 -11.23 -10.69 -11.88
N ASN A 305 -10.98 -9.39 -11.79
CA ASN A 305 -10.34 -8.77 -10.65
C ASN A 305 -11.37 -8.41 -9.58
N GLU A 306 -10.95 -8.42 -8.33
CA GLU A 306 -11.79 -8.14 -7.17
C GLU A 306 -11.05 -7.18 -6.23
N GLY A 307 -11.76 -6.22 -5.61
CA GLY A 307 -11.26 -5.33 -4.56
C GLY A 307 -10.92 -3.91 -4.99
N ASP A 308 -10.98 -3.59 -6.29
CA ASP A 308 -10.76 -2.19 -6.73
C ASP A 308 -12.02 -1.36 -6.44
N VAL A 309 -11.85 -0.37 -5.59
CA VAL A 309 -12.92 0.58 -5.23
C VAL A 309 -12.40 1.99 -5.41
N GLN A 310 -13.07 2.81 -6.20
CA GLN A 310 -12.70 4.21 -6.45
C GLN A 310 -13.93 5.10 -6.32
N ILE A 311 -14.25 5.49 -5.08
CA ILE A 311 -15.42 6.30 -4.74
C ILE A 311 -14.97 7.69 -4.27
N ARG A 312 -15.36 8.72 -5.00
CA ARG A 312 -14.99 10.11 -4.72
C ARG A 312 -15.56 10.58 -3.38
N CYS A 313 -14.74 11.24 -2.58
CA CYS A 313 -15.19 12.03 -1.42
C CYS A 313 -15.80 13.33 -1.90
N PRO A 314 -17.00 13.72 -1.43
CA PRO A 314 -17.72 14.90 -1.93
C PRO A 314 -17.02 16.23 -1.56
N LYS A 315 -16.29 16.25 -0.45
CA LYS A 315 -15.56 17.42 0.08
C LYS A 315 -14.40 16.93 0.97
N PRO A 316 -13.43 17.80 1.30
CA PRO A 316 -12.47 17.51 2.36
C PRO A 316 -13.18 17.18 3.67
N TYR A 317 -12.61 16.27 4.44
CA TYR A 317 -13.13 15.83 5.73
C TYR A 317 -12.04 15.80 6.79
N ASN A 318 -12.44 15.91 8.05
CA ASN A 318 -11.60 15.96 9.21
C ASN A 318 -11.08 14.56 9.60
N VAL A 319 -9.82 14.47 10.04
CA VAL A 319 -9.22 13.25 10.60
C VAL A 319 -9.07 13.41 12.11
N SER A 320 -9.68 12.48 12.88
CA SER A 320 -9.74 12.52 14.33
C SER A 320 -8.38 12.32 14.99
N TYR A 321 -8.08 13.06 16.06
CA TYR A 321 -6.94 12.80 16.94
C TYR A 321 -7.00 11.42 17.58
N ARG A 322 -8.20 10.98 17.95
CA ARG A 322 -8.42 9.65 18.52
C ARG A 322 -8.11 8.52 17.53
N SER A 323 -8.07 8.79 16.23
CA SER A 323 -7.68 7.79 15.22
C SER A 323 -6.17 7.55 15.13
N ILE A 324 -5.36 8.49 15.64
CA ILE A 324 -3.90 8.32 15.68
C ILE A 324 -3.37 7.96 17.08
N THR A 325 -4.27 7.78 18.05
CA THR A 325 -3.93 7.40 19.44
C THR A 325 -4.49 6.02 19.79
N PRO A 326 -3.66 5.10 20.31
CA PRO A 326 -4.16 3.84 20.85
C PRO A 326 -5.02 4.05 22.11
N ILE A 327 -5.68 3.00 22.56
CA ILE A 327 -6.33 2.96 23.86
C ILE A 327 -5.26 3.15 24.94
N GLU A 328 -5.52 3.98 25.98
CA GLU A 328 -4.51 4.37 26.99
C GLU A 328 -3.94 3.15 27.72
N GLU A 329 -4.77 2.15 27.99
CA GLU A 329 -4.40 0.91 28.68
C GLU A 329 -3.41 0.07 27.86
N GLU A 330 -3.47 0.18 26.53
CA GLU A 330 -2.57 -0.52 25.61
C GLU A 330 -1.24 0.21 25.44
N ALA A 331 -1.26 1.53 25.19
CA ALA A 331 -0.03 2.30 25.05
C ALA A 331 -0.27 3.79 25.32
N SER A 332 0.16 4.28 26.50
CA SER A 332 -0.08 5.67 26.89
C SER A 332 0.83 6.71 26.22
N ASN A 333 1.96 6.29 25.65
CA ASN A 333 2.98 7.19 25.08
C ASN A 333 3.35 6.86 23.64
N LEU A 334 2.38 6.37 22.86
CA LEU A 334 2.54 6.04 21.43
C LEU A 334 1.53 6.81 20.58
N LEU A 335 2.01 7.32 19.43
CA LEU A 335 1.19 7.90 18.37
C LEU A 335 1.43 7.12 17.07
N VAL A 336 0.36 6.92 16.26
CA VAL A 336 0.39 6.07 15.06
C VAL A 336 -0.28 6.81 13.90
N PRO A 337 0.40 7.78 13.26
CA PRO A 337 -0.19 8.61 12.21
C PRO A 337 -0.28 7.93 10.85
N VAL A 338 0.43 6.81 10.61
CA VAL A 338 0.43 6.09 9.32
C VAL A 338 -0.47 4.86 9.37
N CYS A 339 -0.21 3.90 10.24
CA CYS A 339 -1.09 2.74 10.47
C CYS A 339 -2.26 3.11 11.40
N LEU A 340 -2.88 4.26 11.16
CA LEU A 340 -3.94 4.82 12.01
C LEU A 340 -5.20 3.97 12.03
N SER A 341 -6.10 4.31 12.94
CA SER A 341 -7.37 3.62 13.14
C SER A 341 -8.40 4.05 12.09
N ALA A 342 -8.61 3.19 11.10
CA ALA A 342 -9.58 3.39 10.02
C ALA A 342 -10.07 2.03 9.50
N SER A 343 -11.28 1.97 8.96
CA SER A 343 -11.74 0.83 8.17
C SER A 343 -10.90 0.72 6.89
N HIS A 344 -10.88 -0.46 6.25
CA HIS A 344 -10.13 -0.66 5.01
C HIS A 344 -10.47 0.41 3.97
N ILE A 345 -11.75 0.66 3.75
CA ILE A 345 -12.16 1.59 2.69
C ILE A 345 -11.89 3.06 3.04
N ALA A 346 -12.06 3.47 4.29
CA ALA A 346 -11.70 4.81 4.73
C ALA A 346 -10.19 5.03 4.67
N TYR A 347 -9.40 4.01 5.03
CA TYR A 347 -7.94 4.04 4.90
C TYR A 347 -7.51 4.29 3.45
N GLY A 348 -8.24 3.76 2.47
CA GLY A 348 -8.01 4.00 1.05
C GLY A 348 -7.97 5.49 0.66
N SER A 349 -8.71 6.35 1.38
CA SER A 349 -8.68 7.80 1.21
C SER A 349 -7.59 8.49 2.05
N ILE A 350 -7.36 8.01 3.28
CA ILE A 350 -6.46 8.66 4.24
C ILE A 350 -4.99 8.37 3.94
N ARG A 351 -4.66 7.22 3.37
CA ARG A 351 -3.31 6.70 3.15
C ARG A 351 -2.41 7.49 2.19
N MET A 352 -2.85 8.66 1.77
CA MET A 352 -2.06 9.53 0.89
C MET A 352 -0.92 10.20 1.66
N GLU A 353 0.28 10.25 1.08
CA GLU A 353 1.47 10.79 1.70
C GLU A 353 1.29 12.24 2.24
N PRO A 354 0.61 13.16 1.53
CA PRO A 354 0.35 14.49 2.09
C PRO A 354 -0.48 14.46 3.38
N VAL A 355 -1.42 13.53 3.49
CA VAL A 355 -2.20 13.33 4.73
C VAL A 355 -1.30 12.81 5.84
N PHE A 356 -0.44 11.83 5.55
CA PHE A 356 0.53 11.32 6.51
C PHE A 356 1.52 12.39 6.99
N MET A 357 1.92 13.33 6.12
CA MET A 357 2.77 14.46 6.50
C MET A 357 2.06 15.35 7.52
N VAL A 358 0.82 15.74 7.26
CA VAL A 358 0.00 16.55 8.20
C VAL A 358 -0.22 15.81 9.52
N LEU A 359 -0.59 14.52 9.48
CA LEU A 359 -0.79 13.74 10.70
C LEU A 359 0.51 13.50 11.46
N GLY A 360 1.64 13.36 10.77
CA GLY A 360 2.97 13.23 11.36
C GLY A 360 3.40 14.49 12.11
N GLU A 361 3.16 15.66 11.54
CA GLU A 361 3.39 16.95 12.18
C GLU A 361 2.49 17.14 13.42
N SER A 362 1.20 16.86 13.28
CA SER A 362 0.25 16.88 14.41
C SER A 362 0.65 15.91 15.53
N ALA A 363 1.14 14.69 15.15
CA ALA A 363 1.66 13.73 16.13
C ALA A 363 2.91 14.23 16.85
N ALA A 364 3.82 14.93 16.14
CA ALA A 364 5.02 15.53 16.76
C ALA A 364 4.65 16.63 17.76
N ILE A 365 3.72 17.51 17.40
CA ILE A 365 3.17 18.55 18.28
C ILE A 365 2.52 17.91 19.52
N ALA A 366 1.68 16.91 19.32
CA ALA A 366 1.02 16.19 20.42
C ALA A 366 2.04 15.50 21.34
N ALA A 367 3.12 14.95 20.80
CA ALA A 367 4.19 14.35 21.59
C ALA A 367 4.89 15.39 22.49
N CYS A 368 5.18 16.58 21.97
CA CYS A 368 5.75 17.70 22.75
C CYS A 368 4.78 18.11 23.87
N LEU A 369 3.51 18.35 23.55
CA LEU A 369 2.50 18.72 24.54
C LEU A 369 2.32 17.65 25.63
N ALA A 370 2.36 16.37 25.27
CA ALA A 370 2.28 15.28 26.23
C ALA A 370 3.49 15.25 27.19
N ILE A 371 4.69 15.52 26.68
CA ILE A 371 5.92 15.57 27.48
C ILE A 371 5.89 16.74 28.47
N ASP A 372 5.43 17.90 28.02
CA ASP A 372 5.48 19.13 28.80
C ASP A 372 4.38 19.19 29.89
N ASN A 373 3.18 18.67 29.57
CA ASN A 373 2.01 18.96 30.40
C ASN A 373 1.28 17.70 30.96
N PHE A 374 1.49 16.49 30.38
CA PHE A 374 0.62 15.35 30.67
C PHE A 374 1.36 14.06 31.06
N GLN A 375 2.55 14.17 31.65
CA GLN A 375 3.34 13.02 32.09
C GLN A 375 3.58 11.99 30.98
N ASN A 376 3.76 12.47 29.75
CA ASN A 376 3.94 11.69 28.52
C ASN A 376 2.68 10.91 28.05
N CYS A 377 1.50 11.15 28.61
CA CYS A 377 0.26 10.50 28.18
C CYS A 377 -0.35 11.25 26.99
N VAL A 378 -0.26 10.66 25.80
CA VAL A 378 -0.73 11.28 24.55
C VAL A 378 -2.25 11.37 24.48
N GLN A 379 -2.98 10.49 25.19
CA GLN A 379 -4.45 10.49 25.17
C GLN A 379 -5.06 11.66 25.94
N ARG A 380 -4.27 12.36 26.76
CA ARG A 380 -4.69 13.53 27.54
C ARG A 380 -4.47 14.85 26.82
N VAL A 381 -3.79 14.83 25.67
CA VAL A 381 -3.58 16.01 24.86
C VAL A 381 -4.87 16.38 24.15
N SER A 382 -5.21 17.67 24.17
CA SER A 382 -6.35 18.22 23.46
C SER A 382 -6.02 18.45 21.99
N SER A 383 -6.89 18.01 21.08
CA SER A 383 -6.77 18.28 19.65
C SER A 383 -6.76 19.79 19.34
N SER A 384 -7.52 20.59 20.09
CA SER A 384 -7.52 22.05 19.95
C SER A 384 -6.16 22.68 20.25
N ASP A 385 -5.43 22.17 21.26
CA ASP A 385 -4.05 22.62 21.54
C ASP A 385 -3.07 22.20 20.45
N VAL A 386 -3.24 20.98 19.89
CA VAL A 386 -2.46 20.52 18.74
C VAL A 386 -2.68 21.45 17.55
N MET A 387 -3.92 21.73 17.19
CA MET A 387 -4.25 22.56 16.03
C MET A 387 -3.87 24.04 16.25
N ARG A 388 -3.98 24.55 17.45
CA ARG A 388 -3.48 25.89 17.78
C ARG A 388 -1.97 25.97 17.51
N LYS A 389 -1.20 25.00 18.00
CA LYS A 389 0.25 24.93 17.76
C LYS A 389 0.60 24.69 16.29
N PHE A 390 -0.13 23.83 15.60
CA PHE A 390 0.03 23.58 14.17
C PHE A 390 -0.07 24.89 13.36
N ASN A 391 -1.06 25.74 13.66
CA ASN A 391 -1.28 27.00 12.97
C ASN A 391 -0.27 28.12 13.38
N GLU A 392 0.52 27.93 14.43
CA GLU A 392 1.61 28.82 14.83
C GLU A 392 2.93 28.53 14.07
N ILE A 393 3.04 27.38 13.41
CA ILE A 393 4.22 27.02 12.61
C ILE A 393 4.13 27.74 11.25
N PRO A 394 5.15 28.50 10.84
CA PRO A 394 5.14 29.35 9.64
C PRO A 394 5.10 28.54 8.32
#